data_fc89c2f81fb72505854c8fb5c5bf48c9
#
_entry.id   fc89c2f81fb72505854c8fb5c5bf48c9
#
_cell.length_a   1.000
_cell.length_b   1.000
_cell.length_c   1.000
_cell.angle_alpha   90.00
_cell.angle_beta   90.00
_cell.angle_gamma   90.00
#
_symmetry.space_group_name_H-M   'P 1'
#
loop_
_entity.id
_entity.type
_entity.pdbx_description
1 polymer ?
#
loop_
_entity_poly.entity_id
_entity_poly.type
_entity_poly.pdbx_seq_one_letter_code
_entity_poly.pdbx_strand_id
1 'polypeptide(L)'
;LSSSSAASDVYKRQDVSCFGDNDGSVEVVALGAHAPYSYQWFGPNGFYSTSHIISSLYAETYSVTVSDTNNCTVNTSINLTEPASLIFTSLSSTDATCLGACDGTVEISLTGGTAPYSGHAQDNNTGATIMNLLSGDTLFTGVCAGDYTISLSDANGCASELLVGGNDQQIIDALDTIEVAIDPLSCFFIFCHGDSTGGVALDWSTYDTSYSYNWYEANDPSTSLGNMMQIMNLPAGSYVVEANYQGCVATDTMILTEPDPIQILGAITHLQCYGDNDGAVDANVIGGTPSVSGYTYLWSNNVTAQDINNVGAGSYTLTVTDSVLCTASRTFTVNQPDELQATIVETSPFVLELSSIAGGVPSYTYTWYESNTNVGSGTTYVVSSNGTYYLEVTDGNNCVTTSNSITYNVAGIEDAEGVGLLVYPNPFRDEATIEFGYTVDLSLIHI
;
A
#
# COMPACT_ATOMS: atom_id res chain seq x y z
N LEU A 1 49.28 -92.30 -32.72
CA LEU A 1 47.90 -92.04 -32.44
C LEU A 1 47.82 -90.63 -31.76
N SER A 2 47.54 -89.63 -32.55
CA SER A 2 47.39 -88.25 -32.13
C SER A 2 46.09 -88.10 -31.36
N SER A 3 46.14 -87.73 -30.08
CA SER A 3 45.03 -87.24 -29.34
C SER A 3 44.64 -85.89 -29.94
N SER A 4 43.53 -85.85 -30.65
CA SER A 4 42.92 -84.59 -31.01
C SER A 4 42.54 -83.86 -29.76
N SER A 5 43.21 -82.78 -29.41
CA SER A 5 42.75 -81.92 -28.38
C SER A 5 41.50 -81.21 -28.96
N ALA A 6 40.34 -81.55 -28.38
CA ALA A 6 39.11 -80.84 -28.76
C ALA A 6 39.31 -79.36 -28.48
N ALA A 7 38.88 -78.53 -29.42
CA ALA A 7 38.84 -77.09 -29.21
C ALA A 7 37.99 -76.78 -28.00
N SER A 8 38.50 -75.97 -27.10
CA SER A 8 37.72 -75.45 -26.02
C SER A 8 37.00 -74.20 -26.49
N ASP A 9 35.68 -74.20 -26.46
CA ASP A 9 34.88 -73.04 -26.87
C ASP A 9 34.59 -72.13 -25.68
N VAL A 10 34.99 -70.87 -25.79
CA VAL A 10 34.54 -69.78 -24.93
C VAL A 10 33.56 -68.94 -25.71
N TYR A 11 32.40 -68.80 -25.20
CA TYR A 11 31.41 -67.92 -25.82
C TYR A 11 31.06 -66.78 -24.91
N LYS A 12 30.84 -65.59 -25.50
CA LYS A 12 30.18 -64.45 -24.88
C LYS A 12 28.78 -64.38 -25.42
N ARG A 13 27.81 -64.28 -24.54
CA ARG A 13 26.40 -64.11 -24.93
C ARG A 13 25.86 -62.81 -24.33
N GLN A 14 25.00 -62.20 -25.07
CA GLN A 14 24.12 -61.15 -24.64
C GLN A 14 22.70 -61.70 -24.80
N ASP A 15 22.00 -61.86 -23.67
CA ASP A 15 20.58 -62.23 -23.70
C ASP A 15 19.73 -61.06 -24.25
N VAL A 16 18.53 -61.34 -24.64
CA VAL A 16 17.60 -60.35 -25.20
C VAL A 16 17.18 -59.38 -24.09
N SER A 17 17.22 -58.08 -24.38
CA SER A 17 17.00 -57.06 -23.37
C SER A 17 15.53 -56.87 -22.97
N CYS A 18 14.61 -57.05 -23.95
CA CYS A 18 13.17 -56.96 -23.71
C CYS A 18 12.45 -58.24 -24.18
N PHE A 19 11.32 -58.52 -23.57
CA PHE A 19 10.45 -59.61 -24.02
C PHE A 19 10.03 -59.43 -25.49
N GLY A 20 10.29 -60.48 -26.32
CA GLY A 20 9.92 -60.49 -27.71
C GLY A 20 10.89 -59.74 -28.65
N ASP A 21 11.89 -59.07 -28.14
CA ASP A 21 12.89 -58.38 -28.95
C ASP A 21 13.88 -59.35 -29.60
N ASN A 22 14.70 -58.83 -30.50
CA ASN A 22 15.70 -59.58 -31.24
C ASN A 22 17.08 -58.94 -31.17
N ASP A 23 17.44 -58.37 -30.02
CA ASP A 23 18.73 -57.69 -29.81
C ASP A 23 19.81 -58.60 -29.19
N GLY A 24 19.50 -59.86 -28.98
CA GLY A 24 20.42 -60.85 -28.49
C GLY A 24 21.64 -61.06 -29.40
N SER A 25 22.76 -61.44 -28.84
CA SER A 25 23.97 -61.73 -29.61
C SER A 25 24.81 -62.84 -28.97
N VAL A 26 25.55 -63.57 -29.82
CA VAL A 26 26.49 -64.58 -29.39
C VAL A 26 27.79 -64.42 -30.17
N GLU A 27 28.92 -64.41 -29.46
CA GLU A 27 30.27 -64.48 -30.02
C GLU A 27 30.91 -65.76 -29.58
N VAL A 28 31.37 -66.57 -30.55
CA VAL A 28 32.13 -67.78 -30.24
C VAL A 28 33.63 -67.57 -30.54
N VAL A 29 34.44 -67.85 -29.52
CA VAL A 29 35.89 -67.76 -29.65
C VAL A 29 36.42 -69.19 -29.58
N ALA A 30 36.86 -69.73 -30.72
CA ALA A 30 37.47 -71.04 -30.81
C ALA A 30 38.92 -70.99 -30.37
N LEU A 31 39.33 -71.91 -29.46
CA LEU A 31 40.69 -72.02 -28.92
C LEU A 31 41.21 -73.45 -29.06
N GLY A 32 42.50 -73.60 -29.33
CA GLY A 32 43.10 -74.88 -29.59
C GLY A 32 43.00 -75.32 -31.05
N ALA A 33 43.30 -76.62 -31.37
CA ALA A 33 43.25 -77.16 -32.75
C ALA A 33 44.06 -76.32 -33.78
N HIS A 34 43.70 -76.39 -35.03
CA HIS A 34 44.48 -75.73 -36.14
C HIS A 34 43.62 -74.60 -36.83
N ALA A 35 44.01 -73.39 -36.58
CA ALA A 35 43.40 -72.23 -37.26
C ALA A 35 43.75 -72.21 -38.77
N PRO A 36 42.94 -71.52 -39.65
CA PRO A 36 41.73 -70.84 -39.36
C PRO A 36 40.51 -71.72 -39.11
N TYR A 37 39.54 -71.14 -38.31
CA TYR A 37 38.27 -71.81 -37.97
C TYR A 37 37.20 -71.41 -38.93
N SER A 38 36.26 -72.30 -39.22
CA SER A 38 35.00 -72.04 -39.88
C SER A 38 33.82 -72.29 -38.95
N TYR A 39 32.75 -71.52 -39.06
CA TYR A 39 31.57 -71.57 -38.19
C TYR A 39 30.33 -71.85 -39.03
N GLN A 40 29.46 -72.70 -38.49
CA GLN A 40 28.12 -72.93 -39.06
C GLN A 40 27.11 -72.93 -37.96
N TRP A 41 26.28 -71.88 -37.96
CA TRP A 41 25.20 -71.67 -37.05
C TRP A 41 23.88 -72.15 -37.61
N PHE A 42 23.08 -72.72 -36.79
CA PHE A 42 21.70 -73.10 -37.03
C PHE A 42 20.83 -72.66 -35.87
N GLY A 43 19.64 -72.20 -36.17
CA GLY A 43 18.68 -71.68 -35.19
C GLY A 43 17.23 -71.83 -35.64
N PRO A 44 16.30 -71.28 -34.89
CA PRO A 44 14.89 -71.33 -35.18
C PRO A 44 14.59 -70.60 -36.50
N ASN A 45 13.43 -70.91 -37.08
CA ASN A 45 12.91 -70.27 -38.31
C ASN A 45 13.88 -70.33 -39.53
N GLY A 46 14.78 -71.36 -39.57
CA GLY A 46 15.74 -71.52 -40.63
C GLY A 46 16.94 -70.56 -40.57
N PHE A 47 17.24 -70.04 -39.36
CA PHE A 47 18.40 -69.20 -39.15
C PHE A 47 19.69 -69.97 -39.51
N TYR A 48 20.55 -69.37 -40.31
CA TYR A 48 21.87 -69.86 -40.70
C TYR A 48 22.88 -68.71 -40.81
N SER A 49 24.08 -68.94 -40.28
CA SER A 49 25.19 -67.99 -40.36
C SER A 49 26.55 -68.71 -40.37
N THR A 50 27.56 -68.06 -40.98
CA THR A 50 28.95 -68.54 -40.94
C THR A 50 29.89 -67.60 -40.23
N SER A 51 29.39 -66.56 -39.61
CA SER A 51 30.15 -65.59 -38.82
C SER A 51 30.51 -66.14 -37.43
N HIS A 52 31.64 -65.72 -36.88
CA HIS A 52 32.00 -66.03 -35.48
C HIS A 52 31.14 -65.25 -34.46
N ILE A 53 30.50 -64.17 -34.92
CA ILE A 53 29.55 -63.39 -34.16
C ILE A 53 28.20 -63.39 -34.91
N ILE A 54 27.15 -63.69 -34.17
CA ILE A 54 25.78 -63.55 -34.64
C ILE A 54 25.02 -62.58 -33.72
N SER A 55 24.19 -61.73 -34.30
CA SER A 55 23.42 -60.68 -33.63
C SER A 55 22.01 -60.60 -34.17
N SER A 56 21.20 -59.76 -33.59
CA SER A 56 19.77 -59.62 -33.91
C SER A 56 19.01 -60.94 -33.69
N LEU A 57 19.24 -61.58 -32.54
CA LEU A 57 18.70 -62.86 -32.17
C LEU A 57 17.56 -62.76 -31.18
N TYR A 58 16.56 -63.57 -31.41
CA TYR A 58 15.47 -63.77 -30.43
C TYR A 58 15.92 -64.70 -29.27
N ALA A 59 15.16 -64.73 -28.18
CA ALA A 59 15.34 -65.64 -27.07
C ALA A 59 15.00 -67.08 -27.43
N GLU A 60 15.99 -67.78 -27.98
CA GLU A 60 15.84 -69.11 -28.50
C GLU A 60 17.17 -69.87 -28.38
N THR A 61 17.19 -71.13 -28.80
CA THR A 61 18.40 -71.95 -28.81
C THR A 61 19.06 -71.94 -30.19
N TYR A 62 20.34 -71.58 -30.21
CA TYR A 62 21.19 -71.57 -31.40
C TYR A 62 22.27 -72.60 -31.22
N SER A 63 22.53 -73.41 -32.27
CA SER A 63 23.63 -74.41 -32.29
C SER A 63 24.69 -73.95 -33.28
N VAL A 64 25.95 -74.15 -32.90
CA VAL A 64 27.11 -73.89 -33.77
C VAL A 64 27.98 -75.11 -33.92
N THR A 65 28.39 -75.33 -35.15
CA THR A 65 29.48 -76.28 -35.47
C THR A 65 30.71 -75.44 -35.84
N VAL A 66 31.77 -75.61 -35.06
CA VAL A 66 33.08 -75.00 -35.36
C VAL A 66 33.99 -76.09 -35.95
N SER A 67 34.63 -75.85 -37.05
CA SER A 67 35.55 -76.76 -37.72
C SER A 67 36.92 -76.08 -37.89
N ASP A 68 38.00 -76.89 -37.68
CA ASP A 68 39.36 -76.45 -37.95
C ASP A 68 39.80 -76.79 -39.41
N THR A 69 41.02 -76.45 -39.78
CA THR A 69 41.57 -76.72 -41.12
C THR A 69 41.73 -78.20 -41.42
N ASN A 70 41.72 -79.05 -40.42
CA ASN A 70 41.79 -80.53 -40.52
C ASN A 70 40.40 -81.20 -40.56
N ASN A 71 39.33 -80.42 -40.63
CA ASN A 71 37.92 -80.80 -40.58
C ASN A 71 37.54 -81.50 -39.25
N CYS A 72 38.28 -81.23 -38.13
CA CYS A 72 37.83 -81.63 -36.83
C CYS A 72 36.72 -80.65 -36.38
N THR A 73 35.62 -81.20 -35.88
CA THR A 73 34.43 -80.42 -35.54
C THR A 73 34.10 -80.51 -34.08
N VAL A 74 33.59 -79.45 -33.49
CA VAL A 74 32.95 -79.38 -32.21
C VAL A 74 31.56 -78.69 -32.38
N ASN A 75 30.58 -79.19 -31.66
CA ASN A 75 29.22 -78.65 -31.69
C ASN A 75 28.87 -78.22 -30.27
N THR A 76 28.27 -77.04 -30.16
CA THR A 76 27.69 -76.52 -28.92
C THR A 76 26.36 -75.82 -29.17
N SER A 77 25.54 -75.70 -28.15
CA SER A 77 24.29 -75.05 -28.17
C SER A 77 24.22 -73.94 -27.12
N ILE A 78 23.74 -72.77 -27.47
CA ILE A 78 23.60 -71.63 -26.62
C ILE A 78 22.12 -71.27 -26.60
N ASN A 79 21.56 -71.17 -25.37
CA ASN A 79 20.21 -70.72 -25.18
C ASN A 79 20.26 -69.26 -24.78
N LEU A 80 19.66 -68.36 -25.59
CA LEU A 80 19.40 -66.98 -25.24
C LEU A 80 18.10 -66.91 -24.49
N THR A 81 18.08 -66.14 -23.42
CA THR A 81 16.90 -65.89 -22.59
C THR A 81 16.43 -64.45 -22.74
N GLU A 82 15.18 -64.23 -22.39
CA GLU A 82 14.59 -62.88 -22.31
C GLU A 82 13.95 -62.68 -20.95
N PRO A 83 13.79 -61.44 -20.45
CA PRO A 83 13.02 -61.18 -19.26
C PRO A 83 11.53 -61.49 -19.50
N ALA A 84 10.77 -61.67 -18.44
CA ALA A 84 9.32 -61.72 -18.56
C ALA A 84 8.78 -60.37 -19.04
N SER A 85 7.69 -60.38 -19.82
CA SER A 85 7.06 -59.13 -20.29
C SER A 85 6.72 -58.18 -19.10
N LEU A 86 7.07 -56.91 -19.23
CA LEU A 86 6.68 -55.91 -18.26
C LEU A 86 5.19 -55.64 -18.40
N ILE A 87 4.41 -56.03 -17.44
CA ILE A 87 2.94 -55.95 -17.44
C ILE A 87 2.49 -55.01 -16.36
N PHE A 88 1.66 -54.04 -16.76
CA PHE A 88 0.93 -53.16 -15.87
C PHE A 88 -0.33 -53.91 -15.36
N THR A 89 -0.40 -54.19 -14.08
CA THR A 89 -1.43 -55.11 -13.53
C THR A 89 -2.58 -54.40 -12.84
N SER A 90 -2.36 -53.22 -12.24
CA SER A 90 -3.42 -52.44 -11.66
C SER A 90 -3.03 -50.98 -11.55
N LEU A 91 -4.06 -50.14 -11.59
CA LEU A 91 -4.00 -48.69 -11.39
C LEU A 91 -5.13 -48.31 -10.45
N SER A 92 -4.81 -47.57 -9.38
CA SER A 92 -5.79 -46.99 -8.49
C SER A 92 -5.39 -45.56 -8.16
N SER A 93 -6.34 -44.70 -7.87
CA SER A 93 -6.08 -43.30 -7.53
C SER A 93 -6.92 -42.85 -6.34
N THR A 94 -6.48 -41.79 -5.70
CA THR A 94 -7.31 -40.96 -4.85
C THR A 94 -7.42 -39.59 -5.49
N ASP A 95 -8.62 -39.02 -5.43
CA ASP A 95 -8.87 -37.70 -5.99
C ASP A 95 -8.15 -36.62 -5.20
N ALA A 96 -7.86 -35.50 -5.86
CA ALA A 96 -7.40 -34.30 -5.20
C ALA A 96 -8.55 -33.67 -4.38
N THR A 97 -8.20 -33.05 -3.25
CA THR A 97 -9.24 -32.47 -2.37
C THR A 97 -9.93 -31.30 -3.02
N CYS A 98 -9.21 -30.52 -3.83
CA CYS A 98 -9.74 -29.33 -4.49
C CYS A 98 -9.17 -29.14 -5.89
N LEU A 99 -9.89 -28.44 -6.74
CA LEU A 99 -9.33 -27.98 -8.02
C LEU A 99 -8.14 -27.05 -7.75
N GLY A 100 -6.97 -27.45 -8.26
CA GLY A 100 -5.71 -26.73 -8.00
C GLY A 100 -4.92 -27.24 -6.78
N ALA A 101 -5.53 -28.05 -5.90
CA ALA A 101 -4.76 -28.82 -4.94
C ALA A 101 -4.07 -29.98 -5.68
N CYS A 102 -2.84 -30.28 -5.30
CA CYS A 102 -2.07 -31.37 -5.89
C CYS A 102 -1.75 -32.38 -4.77
N ASP A 103 -2.80 -32.91 -4.14
CA ASP A 103 -2.69 -33.87 -3.03
C ASP A 103 -3.32 -35.25 -3.36
N GLY A 104 -3.76 -35.43 -4.59
CA GLY A 104 -4.19 -36.73 -5.12
C GLY A 104 -3.03 -37.72 -5.19
N THR A 105 -3.36 -38.99 -5.33
CA THR A 105 -2.37 -40.07 -5.47
C THR A 105 -2.73 -40.99 -6.60
N VAL A 106 -1.72 -41.60 -7.22
CA VAL A 106 -1.86 -42.70 -8.18
C VAL A 106 -0.97 -43.84 -7.73
N GLU A 107 -1.56 -45.00 -7.46
CA GLU A 107 -0.85 -46.22 -7.13
C GLU A 107 -0.88 -47.21 -8.30
N ILE A 108 0.26 -47.72 -8.65
CA ILE A 108 0.45 -48.68 -9.75
C ILE A 108 1.02 -50.02 -9.25
N SER A 109 0.63 -51.08 -9.92
CA SER A 109 1.26 -52.40 -9.71
C SER A 109 1.83 -52.92 -11.02
N LEU A 110 3.04 -53.48 -10.95
CA LEU A 110 3.81 -54.01 -12.07
C LEU A 110 4.20 -55.43 -11.82
N THR A 111 4.37 -56.21 -12.91
CA THR A 111 4.96 -57.55 -12.86
C THR A 111 5.79 -57.78 -14.13
N GLY A 112 6.84 -58.61 -14.04
CA GLY A 112 7.78 -58.85 -15.13
C GLY A 112 8.81 -57.74 -15.32
N GLY A 113 9.46 -57.67 -16.48
CA GLY A 113 10.55 -56.75 -16.77
C GLY A 113 11.78 -56.94 -15.90
N THR A 114 12.71 -56.03 -15.97
CA THR A 114 13.96 -55.99 -15.21
C THR A 114 14.00 -54.75 -14.32
N ALA A 115 13.90 -54.93 -13.00
CA ALA A 115 14.01 -53.79 -12.07
C ALA A 115 15.43 -53.15 -12.09
N PRO A 116 15.56 -51.85 -11.78
CA PRO A 116 14.52 -50.91 -11.33
C PRO A 116 13.62 -50.42 -12.47
N TYR A 117 12.39 -50.07 -12.09
CA TYR A 117 11.42 -49.47 -13.01
C TYR A 117 11.52 -47.94 -12.97
N SER A 118 11.20 -47.30 -14.08
CA SER A 118 11.08 -45.84 -14.19
C SER A 118 9.82 -45.48 -15.00
N GLY A 119 9.30 -44.31 -14.77
CA GLY A 119 8.12 -43.86 -15.52
C GLY A 119 7.76 -42.39 -15.25
N HIS A 120 6.76 -41.93 -15.96
CA HIS A 120 6.22 -40.58 -15.80
C HIS A 120 4.73 -40.57 -16.03
N ALA A 121 4.08 -39.60 -15.40
CA ALA A 121 2.70 -39.23 -15.70
C ALA A 121 2.68 -37.94 -16.47
N GLN A 122 1.98 -37.90 -17.60
CA GLN A 122 1.81 -36.74 -18.47
C GLN A 122 0.35 -36.29 -18.43
N ASP A 123 0.15 -34.99 -18.17
CA ASP A 123 -1.17 -34.37 -18.26
C ASP A 123 -1.58 -34.27 -19.74
N ASN A 124 -2.70 -34.85 -20.07
CA ASN A 124 -3.22 -34.91 -21.44
C ASN A 124 -3.71 -33.55 -21.96
N ASN A 125 -4.05 -32.62 -21.08
CA ASN A 125 -4.53 -31.28 -21.45
C ASN A 125 -3.38 -30.33 -21.75
N THR A 126 -2.31 -30.39 -20.93
CA THR A 126 -1.18 -29.48 -21.05
C THR A 126 0.04 -30.08 -21.76
N GLY A 127 0.12 -31.40 -21.85
CA GLY A 127 1.26 -32.15 -22.34
C GLY A 127 2.47 -32.11 -21.38
N ALA A 128 2.31 -31.56 -20.21
CA ALA A 128 3.37 -31.43 -19.23
C ALA A 128 3.65 -32.77 -18.54
N THR A 129 4.92 -33.13 -18.39
CA THR A 129 5.32 -34.24 -17.51
C THR A 129 5.28 -33.74 -16.06
N ILE A 130 4.38 -34.31 -15.27
CA ILE A 130 4.11 -33.82 -13.92
C ILE A 130 4.94 -34.57 -12.88
N MET A 131 5.24 -35.84 -13.13
CA MET A 131 5.98 -36.67 -12.18
C MET A 131 6.87 -37.67 -12.85
N ASN A 132 7.97 -37.97 -12.18
CA ASN A 132 8.86 -39.06 -12.54
C ASN A 132 8.82 -40.13 -11.40
N LEU A 133 8.53 -41.36 -11.75
CA LEU A 133 8.67 -42.49 -10.85
C LEU A 133 10.16 -42.75 -10.65
N LEU A 134 10.60 -42.64 -9.41
CA LEU A 134 11.95 -43.02 -9.04
C LEU A 134 11.99 -44.54 -8.78
N SER A 135 13.14 -45.14 -9.07
CA SER A 135 13.33 -46.60 -9.05
C SER A 135 12.79 -47.29 -7.79
N GLY A 136 11.74 -48.07 -7.97
CA GLY A 136 11.15 -48.91 -6.91
C GLY A 136 9.84 -48.36 -6.30
N ASP A 137 9.44 -47.14 -6.62
CA ASP A 137 8.17 -46.58 -6.17
C ASP A 137 7.02 -47.13 -7.02
N THR A 138 5.91 -47.46 -6.37
CA THR A 138 4.65 -47.83 -7.02
C THR A 138 3.56 -46.80 -6.79
N LEU A 139 3.88 -45.72 -6.08
CA LEU A 139 2.94 -44.65 -5.66
C LEU A 139 3.43 -43.30 -6.10
N PHE A 140 2.62 -42.60 -6.92
CA PHE A 140 2.75 -41.18 -7.18
C PHE A 140 1.93 -40.41 -6.15
N THR A 141 2.51 -39.38 -5.58
CA THR A 141 1.84 -38.47 -4.64
C THR A 141 1.97 -37.03 -5.13
N GLY A 142 1.08 -36.16 -4.70
CA GLY A 142 1.11 -34.78 -5.13
C GLY A 142 0.51 -34.59 -6.54
N VAL A 143 -0.46 -35.43 -6.92
CA VAL A 143 -1.12 -35.38 -8.22
C VAL A 143 -2.24 -34.36 -8.16
N CYS A 144 -2.23 -33.42 -9.11
CA CYS A 144 -3.32 -32.45 -9.25
C CYS A 144 -4.55 -33.12 -9.91
N ALA A 145 -5.70 -32.48 -9.81
CA ALA A 145 -6.85 -32.91 -10.62
C ALA A 145 -6.52 -32.76 -12.11
N GLY A 146 -6.83 -33.79 -12.89
CA GLY A 146 -6.54 -33.83 -14.33
C GLY A 146 -6.69 -35.19 -14.94
N ASP A 147 -6.48 -35.27 -16.25
CA ASP A 147 -6.47 -36.51 -17.03
C ASP A 147 -5.01 -36.82 -17.42
N TYR A 148 -4.52 -37.98 -16.99
CA TYR A 148 -3.13 -38.36 -17.09
C TYR A 148 -2.92 -39.63 -17.88
N THR A 149 -1.89 -39.62 -18.75
CA THR A 149 -1.32 -40.82 -19.35
C THR A 149 -0.07 -41.24 -18.59
N ILE A 150 -0.01 -42.52 -18.16
CA ILE A 150 1.12 -43.06 -17.42
C ILE A 150 1.95 -43.94 -18.35
N SER A 151 3.23 -43.63 -18.46
CA SER A 151 4.21 -44.37 -19.24
C SER A 151 5.27 -44.93 -18.30
N LEU A 152 5.52 -46.23 -18.44
CA LEU A 152 6.47 -46.98 -17.58
C LEU A 152 7.47 -47.73 -18.42
N SER A 153 8.70 -47.84 -17.92
CA SER A 153 9.75 -48.64 -18.53
C SER A 153 10.59 -49.31 -17.43
N ASP A 154 11.20 -50.45 -17.80
CA ASP A 154 12.16 -51.14 -16.94
C ASP A 154 13.61 -50.63 -17.10
N ALA A 155 14.55 -51.26 -16.39
CA ALA A 155 15.96 -50.88 -16.43
C ALA A 155 16.62 -51.04 -17.81
N ASN A 156 16.06 -51.87 -18.67
CA ASN A 156 16.54 -52.08 -20.05
C ASN A 156 15.85 -51.10 -21.04
N GLY A 157 14.88 -50.26 -20.58
CA GLY A 157 14.10 -49.39 -21.41
C GLY A 157 12.91 -50.04 -22.06
N CYS A 158 12.52 -51.26 -21.66
CA CYS A 158 11.36 -51.96 -22.18
C CYS A 158 10.06 -51.25 -21.66
N ALA A 159 9.21 -50.86 -22.58
CA ALA A 159 7.93 -50.25 -22.23
C ALA A 159 6.96 -51.29 -21.66
N SER A 160 6.08 -50.85 -20.75
CA SER A 160 5.04 -51.74 -20.20
C SER A 160 3.99 -52.03 -21.28
N GLU A 161 3.56 -53.29 -21.37
CA GLU A 161 2.35 -53.65 -22.08
C GLU A 161 1.15 -53.46 -21.18
N LEU A 162 0.08 -52.88 -21.72
CA LEU A 162 -1.18 -52.77 -21.02
C LEU A 162 -1.86 -54.13 -20.96
N LEU A 163 -2.48 -54.46 -19.81
CA LEU A 163 -3.40 -55.58 -19.76
C LEU A 163 -4.54 -55.35 -20.73
N VAL A 164 -4.95 -56.42 -21.45
CA VAL A 164 -6.10 -56.41 -22.33
C VAL A 164 -7.32 -55.89 -21.60
N GLY A 165 -7.75 -54.65 -21.88
CA GLY A 165 -8.85 -53.96 -21.21
C GLY A 165 -8.43 -52.96 -20.13
N GLY A 166 -7.11 -52.79 -19.89
CA GLY A 166 -6.57 -51.72 -19.00
C GLY A 166 -6.50 -50.35 -19.75
N ASN A 167 -6.79 -49.30 -19.03
CA ASN A 167 -6.61 -47.94 -19.49
C ASN A 167 -5.30 -47.40 -18.90
N ASP A 168 -4.43 -46.87 -19.75
CA ASP A 168 -3.21 -46.13 -19.33
C ASP A 168 -3.55 -44.69 -18.89
N GLN A 169 -4.82 -44.33 -19.07
CA GLN A 169 -5.35 -43.04 -18.67
C GLN A 169 -5.98 -43.10 -17.31
N GLN A 170 -5.63 -42.16 -16.47
CA GLN A 170 -6.22 -41.97 -15.15
C GLN A 170 -6.78 -40.57 -15.04
N ILE A 171 -8.05 -40.49 -14.69
CA ILE A 171 -8.71 -39.24 -14.32
C ILE A 171 -8.59 -39.11 -12.81
N ILE A 172 -8.05 -38.00 -12.37
CA ILE A 172 -8.05 -37.57 -10.98
C ILE A 172 -9.08 -36.46 -10.87
N ASP A 173 -10.16 -36.75 -10.20
CA ASP A 173 -11.21 -35.76 -9.94
C ASP A 173 -10.82 -34.85 -8.75
N ALA A 174 -11.49 -33.74 -8.63
CA ALA A 174 -11.46 -32.86 -7.48
C ALA A 174 -12.88 -32.39 -7.20
N LEU A 175 -13.13 -31.94 -5.98
CA LEU A 175 -14.34 -31.17 -5.70
C LEU A 175 -14.41 -29.97 -6.65
N ASP A 176 -15.60 -29.66 -7.11
CA ASP A 176 -15.84 -28.46 -7.92
C ASP A 176 -15.22 -27.21 -7.26
N THR A 177 -14.87 -26.24 -8.07
CA THR A 177 -14.38 -24.97 -7.55
C THR A 177 -15.42 -24.39 -6.61
N ILE A 178 -15.03 -24.16 -5.35
CA ILE A 178 -15.81 -23.28 -4.51
C ILE A 178 -15.58 -21.84 -4.99
N GLU A 179 -16.66 -21.10 -5.11
CA GLU A 179 -16.61 -19.69 -5.48
C GLU A 179 -17.14 -18.87 -4.32
N VAL A 180 -16.48 -17.75 -4.07
CA VAL A 180 -16.95 -16.73 -3.16
C VAL A 180 -16.75 -15.37 -3.80
N ALA A 181 -17.77 -14.53 -3.74
CA ALA A 181 -17.69 -13.16 -4.22
C ALA A 181 -18.31 -12.22 -3.20
N ILE A 182 -17.77 -11.03 -3.13
CA ILE A 182 -18.34 -9.91 -2.38
C ILE A 182 -19.24 -9.11 -3.33
N ASP A 183 -20.46 -8.84 -2.91
CA ASP A 183 -21.40 -8.03 -3.69
C ASP A 183 -21.04 -6.54 -3.55
N PRO A 184 -20.49 -5.89 -4.59
CA PRO A 184 -20.13 -4.48 -4.51
C PRO A 184 -21.35 -3.55 -4.39
N LEU A 185 -22.55 -4.03 -4.71
CA LEU A 185 -23.78 -3.24 -4.62
C LEU A 185 -24.41 -3.28 -3.24
N SER A 186 -24.15 -4.32 -2.47
CA SER A 186 -24.60 -4.48 -1.08
C SER A 186 -23.57 -3.99 -0.06
N CYS A 187 -22.48 -3.39 -0.51
CA CYS A 187 -21.50 -2.78 0.39
C CYS A 187 -22.01 -1.45 0.94
N PHE A 188 -21.80 -1.22 2.23
CA PHE A 188 -22.14 0.04 2.90
C PHE A 188 -20.96 0.99 2.84
N PHE A 189 -21.20 2.19 2.33
CA PHE A 189 -20.17 3.21 2.18
C PHE A 189 -19.84 3.88 3.52
N ILE A 190 -18.61 4.33 3.63
CA ILE A 190 -18.19 5.21 4.72
C ILE A 190 -18.50 6.63 4.27
N PHE A 191 -19.37 7.31 5.03
CA PHE A 191 -19.84 8.63 4.64
C PHE A 191 -18.88 9.73 5.06
N CYS A 192 -18.25 9.60 6.23
CA CYS A 192 -17.31 10.59 6.75
C CYS A 192 -15.93 9.99 6.96
N HIS A 193 -14.91 10.80 6.72
CA HIS A 193 -13.54 10.42 6.99
C HIS A 193 -13.32 10.03 8.45
N GLY A 194 -12.69 8.87 8.68
CA GLY A 194 -12.40 8.34 10.00
C GLY A 194 -13.57 7.61 10.67
N ASP A 195 -14.73 7.53 10.03
CA ASP A 195 -15.84 6.76 10.55
C ASP A 195 -15.66 5.25 10.33
N SER A 196 -16.40 4.47 11.10
CA SER A 196 -16.51 3.02 10.97
C SER A 196 -17.95 2.64 10.64
N THR A 197 -18.50 3.23 9.57
CA THR A 197 -19.89 2.99 9.13
C THR A 197 -19.97 2.05 7.94
N GLY A 198 -18.82 1.61 7.42
CA GLY A 198 -18.72 0.70 6.30
C GLY A 198 -19.23 -0.70 6.59
N GLY A 199 -19.46 -1.46 5.54
CA GLY A 199 -19.82 -2.87 5.62
C GLY A 199 -19.61 -3.57 4.31
N VAL A 200 -19.42 -4.89 4.37
CA VAL A 200 -19.26 -5.77 3.22
C VAL A 200 -20.22 -6.94 3.35
N ALA A 201 -20.69 -7.44 2.22
CA ALA A 201 -21.61 -8.57 2.16
C ALA A 201 -21.21 -9.54 1.05
N LEU A 202 -21.50 -10.82 1.25
CA LEU A 202 -21.37 -11.85 0.22
C LEU A 202 -22.38 -11.65 -0.90
N ASP A 203 -22.00 -11.97 -2.12
CA ASP A 203 -22.92 -12.11 -3.22
C ASP A 203 -23.82 -13.34 -3.00
N TRP A 204 -25.13 -13.13 -3.10
CA TRP A 204 -26.11 -14.20 -2.95
C TRP A 204 -25.96 -15.34 -3.96
N SER A 205 -25.38 -15.07 -5.12
CA SER A 205 -25.18 -16.07 -6.17
C SER A 205 -24.07 -17.07 -5.82
N THR A 206 -23.12 -16.68 -4.94
CA THR A 206 -21.99 -17.52 -4.49
C THR A 206 -22.16 -17.99 -3.04
N TYR A 207 -23.20 -17.55 -2.35
CA TYR A 207 -23.44 -17.95 -0.96
C TYR A 207 -24.00 -19.36 -0.86
N ASP A 208 -23.29 -20.24 -0.15
CA ASP A 208 -23.73 -21.61 0.13
C ASP A 208 -23.68 -21.88 1.64
N THR A 209 -24.77 -22.41 2.19
CA THR A 209 -24.89 -22.73 3.62
C THR A 209 -24.02 -23.90 4.08
N SER A 210 -23.47 -24.68 3.17
CA SER A 210 -22.52 -25.77 3.46
C SER A 210 -21.09 -25.27 3.67
N TYR A 211 -20.80 -24.02 3.22
CA TYR A 211 -19.47 -23.42 3.40
C TYR A 211 -19.33 -22.78 4.79
N SER A 212 -18.14 -22.81 5.34
CA SER A 212 -17.77 -21.97 6.45
C SER A 212 -17.10 -20.71 5.95
N TYR A 213 -17.52 -19.56 6.48
CA TYR A 213 -16.98 -18.26 6.08
C TYR A 213 -16.16 -17.65 7.21
N ASN A 214 -15.11 -16.90 6.84
CA ASN A 214 -14.34 -16.11 7.77
C ASN A 214 -13.94 -14.78 7.11
N TRP A 215 -14.27 -13.68 7.77
CA TRP A 215 -13.89 -12.34 7.35
C TRP A 215 -12.72 -11.84 8.18
N TYR A 216 -11.76 -11.19 7.54
CA TYR A 216 -10.61 -10.58 8.21
C TYR A 216 -10.08 -9.37 7.42
N GLU A 217 -9.28 -8.53 8.04
CA GLU A 217 -8.55 -7.48 7.33
C GLU A 217 -7.37 -8.10 6.57
N ALA A 218 -7.13 -7.63 5.34
CA ALA A 218 -6.06 -8.17 4.50
C ALA A 218 -4.65 -8.04 5.13
N ASN A 219 -4.45 -7.07 6.01
CA ASN A 219 -3.22 -6.84 6.75
C ASN A 219 -3.13 -7.64 8.07
N ASP A 220 -4.23 -8.21 8.54
CA ASP A 220 -4.28 -9.06 9.75
C ASP A 220 -5.20 -10.28 9.56
N PRO A 221 -4.74 -11.30 8.82
CA PRO A 221 -5.53 -12.51 8.58
C PRO A 221 -5.70 -13.39 9.84
N SER A 222 -5.00 -13.07 10.93
CA SER A 222 -5.09 -13.82 12.18
C SER A 222 -6.31 -13.45 13.04
N THR A 223 -6.86 -12.25 12.82
CA THR A 223 -8.01 -11.74 13.57
C THR A 223 -9.29 -11.86 12.76
N SER A 224 -10.19 -12.76 13.18
CA SER A 224 -11.51 -12.91 12.56
C SER A 224 -12.42 -11.74 12.93
N LEU A 225 -13.04 -11.13 11.93
CA LEU A 225 -14.06 -10.08 12.08
C LEU A 225 -15.48 -10.67 12.17
N GLY A 226 -15.65 -11.94 11.75
CA GLY A 226 -16.93 -12.63 11.80
C GLY A 226 -17.05 -13.69 10.72
N ASN A 227 -18.16 -14.42 10.76
CA ASN A 227 -18.47 -15.53 9.84
C ASN A 227 -19.87 -15.41 9.21
N MET A 228 -20.48 -14.25 9.36
CA MET A 228 -21.83 -13.99 8.84
C MET A 228 -21.75 -13.63 7.36
N MET A 229 -22.89 -13.71 6.69
CA MET A 229 -23.05 -13.28 5.29
C MET A 229 -22.70 -11.81 5.08
N GLN A 230 -22.77 -11.00 6.11
CA GLN A 230 -22.51 -9.57 6.10
C GLN A 230 -21.83 -9.16 7.38
N ILE A 231 -20.84 -8.30 7.28
CA ILE A 231 -20.19 -7.62 8.42
C ILE A 231 -20.31 -6.11 8.26
N MET A 232 -20.48 -5.43 9.39
CA MET A 232 -20.82 -4.01 9.48
C MET A 232 -19.89 -3.30 10.47
N ASN A 233 -20.00 -1.98 10.49
CA ASN A 233 -19.20 -1.10 11.36
C ASN A 233 -17.69 -1.18 11.10
N LEU A 234 -17.34 -1.22 9.83
CA LEU A 234 -15.97 -1.31 9.37
C LEU A 234 -15.42 0.07 9.01
N PRO A 235 -14.17 0.38 9.40
CA PRO A 235 -13.45 1.54 8.88
C PRO A 235 -13.00 1.34 7.43
N ALA A 236 -12.38 2.35 6.83
CA ALA A 236 -11.72 2.21 5.55
C ALA A 236 -10.58 1.19 5.63
N GLY A 237 -10.53 0.28 4.64
CA GLY A 237 -9.57 -0.81 4.67
C GLY A 237 -9.82 -1.83 3.57
N SER A 238 -8.98 -2.83 3.52
CA SER A 238 -9.10 -3.98 2.62
C SER A 238 -9.58 -5.19 3.41
N TYR A 239 -10.71 -5.73 3.03
CA TYR A 239 -11.38 -6.83 3.70
C TYR A 239 -11.43 -8.06 2.82
N VAL A 240 -11.10 -9.20 3.39
CA VAL A 240 -11.08 -10.49 2.73
C VAL A 240 -12.15 -11.38 3.33
N VAL A 241 -12.91 -12.04 2.48
CA VAL A 241 -13.70 -13.19 2.87
C VAL A 241 -13.00 -14.46 2.41
N GLU A 242 -12.93 -15.42 3.27
CA GLU A 242 -12.50 -16.78 2.99
C GLU A 242 -13.70 -17.72 3.15
N ALA A 243 -14.00 -18.47 2.11
CA ALA A 243 -14.95 -19.57 2.15
C ALA A 243 -14.18 -20.90 2.20
N ASN A 244 -14.58 -21.81 3.07
CA ASN A 244 -13.98 -23.13 3.19
C ASN A 244 -15.07 -24.21 3.15
N TYR A 245 -14.85 -25.21 2.32
CA TYR A 245 -15.66 -26.40 2.22
C TYR A 245 -14.74 -27.63 2.10
N GLN A 246 -14.80 -28.51 3.08
CA GLN A 246 -14.02 -29.76 3.11
C GLN A 246 -12.51 -29.58 2.89
N GLY A 247 -11.96 -28.43 3.28
CA GLY A 247 -10.55 -28.12 3.09
C GLY A 247 -10.25 -27.28 1.83
N CYS A 248 -11.21 -27.15 0.92
CA CYS A 248 -11.11 -26.24 -0.22
C CYS A 248 -11.32 -24.81 0.24
N VAL A 249 -10.49 -23.89 -0.21
CA VAL A 249 -10.52 -22.49 0.20
C VAL A 249 -10.66 -21.61 -1.04
N ALA A 250 -11.62 -20.69 -1.01
CA ALA A 250 -11.70 -19.58 -1.95
C ALA A 250 -11.71 -18.25 -1.19
N THR A 251 -11.17 -17.23 -1.78
CA THR A 251 -11.13 -15.89 -1.19
C THR A 251 -11.56 -14.84 -2.18
N ASP A 252 -12.20 -13.79 -1.67
CA ASP A 252 -12.44 -12.55 -2.41
C ASP A 252 -12.10 -11.36 -1.53
N THR A 253 -11.78 -10.22 -2.15
CA THR A 253 -11.26 -9.04 -1.45
C THR A 253 -12.00 -7.79 -1.91
N MET A 254 -12.45 -7.00 -0.94
CA MET A 254 -13.08 -5.70 -1.16
C MET A 254 -12.32 -4.59 -0.44
N ILE A 255 -12.16 -3.47 -1.13
CA ILE A 255 -11.56 -2.25 -0.55
C ILE A 255 -12.70 -1.28 -0.22
N LEU A 256 -12.89 -1.01 1.07
CA LEU A 256 -13.74 0.08 1.54
C LEU A 256 -12.93 1.37 1.57
N THR A 257 -13.40 2.36 0.82
CA THR A 257 -12.79 3.68 0.77
C THR A 257 -13.62 4.68 1.56
N GLU A 258 -12.98 5.72 2.08
CA GLU A 258 -13.61 6.85 2.73
C GLU A 258 -13.33 8.14 1.96
N PRO A 259 -14.16 9.17 2.08
CA PRO A 259 -13.88 10.46 1.48
C PRO A 259 -12.68 11.14 2.14
N ASP A 260 -12.05 12.06 1.42
CA ASP A 260 -10.99 12.90 1.99
C ASP A 260 -11.51 13.72 3.17
N PRO A 261 -10.70 13.97 4.20
CA PRO A 261 -11.13 14.78 5.34
C PRO A 261 -11.48 16.21 4.90
N ILE A 262 -12.52 16.79 5.49
CA ILE A 262 -12.83 18.21 5.28
C ILE A 262 -11.69 19.03 5.89
N GLN A 263 -11.03 19.83 5.05
CA GLN A 263 -9.96 20.73 5.45
C GLN A 263 -10.41 22.18 5.24
N ILE A 264 -10.33 22.99 6.29
CA ILE A 264 -10.68 24.41 6.27
C ILE A 264 -9.38 25.21 6.25
N LEU A 265 -9.10 25.87 5.16
CA LEU A 265 -7.99 26.81 5.00
C LEU A 265 -8.53 28.22 5.10
N GLY A 266 -7.69 29.24 5.33
CA GLY A 266 -8.16 30.61 5.27
C GLY A 266 -7.05 31.63 5.45
N ALA A 267 -7.24 32.78 4.82
CA ALA A 267 -6.45 33.98 4.99
C ALA A 267 -7.15 34.93 5.95
N ILE A 268 -6.38 35.57 6.83
CA ILE A 268 -6.90 36.47 7.87
C ILE A 268 -6.45 37.90 7.53
N THR A 269 -7.38 38.82 7.51
CA THR A 269 -7.12 40.27 7.53
C THR A 269 -7.30 40.76 8.95
N HIS A 270 -6.22 41.24 9.55
CA HIS A 270 -6.22 41.82 10.88
C HIS A 270 -6.69 43.25 10.86
N LEU A 271 -7.15 43.79 12.02
CA LEU A 271 -7.57 45.16 12.14
C LEU A 271 -6.42 46.14 11.88
N GLN A 272 -6.73 47.22 11.20
CA GLN A 272 -5.76 48.31 10.99
C GLN A 272 -5.56 49.13 12.23
N CYS A 273 -6.66 49.47 12.94
CA CYS A 273 -6.61 50.26 14.16
C CYS A 273 -7.23 49.46 15.33
N TYR A 274 -6.84 49.82 16.53
CA TYR A 274 -7.45 49.29 17.75
C TYR A 274 -8.94 49.61 17.80
N GLY A 275 -9.76 48.60 18.04
CA GLY A 275 -11.21 48.74 18.17
C GLY A 275 -11.99 48.86 16.88
N ASP A 276 -11.32 48.80 15.71
CA ASP A 276 -12.01 48.78 14.42
C ASP A 276 -12.78 47.48 14.19
N ASN A 277 -13.54 47.42 13.12
CA ASN A 277 -14.27 46.25 12.67
C ASN A 277 -14.01 45.99 11.17
N ASP A 278 -12.78 46.19 10.74
CA ASP A 278 -12.34 45.97 9.35
C ASP A 278 -11.65 44.63 9.14
N GLY A 279 -11.62 43.76 10.17
CA GLY A 279 -11.12 42.41 10.10
C GLY A 279 -11.96 41.52 9.18
N ALA A 280 -11.28 40.50 8.60
CA ALA A 280 -11.92 39.54 7.74
C ALA A 280 -11.23 38.18 7.80
N VAL A 281 -11.96 37.13 7.46
CA VAL A 281 -11.44 35.81 7.18
C VAL A 281 -12.00 35.31 5.86
N ASP A 282 -11.12 35.07 4.88
CA ASP A 282 -11.42 34.46 3.59
C ASP A 282 -11.13 32.94 3.75
N ALA A 283 -12.20 32.16 3.82
CA ALA A 283 -12.11 30.71 4.06
C ALA A 283 -12.18 29.92 2.76
N ASN A 284 -11.34 28.91 2.65
CA ASN A 284 -11.37 27.93 1.56
C ASN A 284 -11.50 26.52 2.12
N VAL A 285 -12.40 25.72 1.54
CA VAL A 285 -12.71 24.36 2.02
C VAL A 285 -12.47 23.35 0.92
N ILE A 286 -11.80 22.26 1.28
CA ILE A 286 -11.52 21.12 0.40
C ILE A 286 -11.82 19.81 1.14
N GLY A 287 -12.02 18.72 0.38
CA GLY A 287 -12.32 17.38 0.94
C GLY A 287 -13.80 17.20 1.29
N GLY A 288 -14.12 16.12 2.00
CA GLY A 288 -15.48 15.71 2.27
C GLY A 288 -16.27 15.36 0.99
N THR A 289 -17.59 15.41 1.12
CA THR A 289 -18.53 15.15 0.01
C THR A 289 -19.42 16.39 -0.21
N PRO A 290 -18.92 17.41 -0.93
CA PRO A 290 -19.70 18.63 -1.16
C PRO A 290 -20.93 18.35 -2.01
N SER A 291 -22.02 19.09 -1.77
CA SER A 291 -23.19 19.08 -2.64
C SER A 291 -22.92 19.87 -3.92
N VAL A 292 -23.86 19.83 -4.87
CA VAL A 292 -23.79 20.69 -6.08
C VAL A 292 -23.71 22.19 -5.72
N SER A 293 -24.27 22.58 -4.58
CA SER A 293 -24.21 23.96 -4.05
C SER A 293 -23.02 24.19 -3.10
N GLY A 294 -22.12 23.22 -2.92
CA GLY A 294 -20.97 23.28 -2.02
C GLY A 294 -21.29 22.80 -0.61
N TYR A 295 -20.67 23.43 0.36
CA TYR A 295 -20.81 23.14 1.79
C TYR A 295 -21.80 24.10 2.45
N THR A 296 -22.24 23.75 3.66
CA THR A 296 -22.91 24.67 4.57
C THR A 296 -21.91 25.19 5.59
N TYR A 297 -22.03 26.48 5.93
CA TYR A 297 -21.10 27.18 6.80
C TYR A 297 -21.82 27.73 8.01
N LEU A 298 -21.18 27.69 9.15
CA LEU A 298 -21.66 28.33 10.39
C LEU A 298 -20.48 28.85 11.19
N TRP A 299 -20.42 30.19 11.31
CA TRP A 299 -19.45 30.84 12.17
C TRP A 299 -19.96 30.97 13.60
N SER A 300 -19.06 31.09 14.56
CA SER A 300 -19.38 31.31 15.98
C SER A 300 -20.16 32.59 16.27
N ASN A 301 -20.14 33.53 15.33
CA ASN A 301 -20.95 34.77 15.36
C ASN A 301 -22.28 34.66 14.59
N ASN A 302 -22.73 33.43 14.25
CA ASN A 302 -23.94 33.07 13.52
C ASN A 302 -23.99 33.51 12.04
N VAL A 303 -22.88 33.90 11.45
CA VAL A 303 -22.79 34.11 10.00
C VAL A 303 -22.77 32.73 9.31
N THR A 304 -23.50 32.64 8.17
CA THR A 304 -23.62 31.39 7.39
C THR A 304 -22.98 31.50 6.00
N ALA A 305 -22.28 32.60 5.73
CA ALA A 305 -21.46 32.73 4.53
C ALA A 305 -20.13 31.97 4.68
N GLN A 306 -19.49 31.66 3.57
CA GLN A 306 -18.18 31.06 3.55
C GLN A 306 -17.17 31.94 4.29
N ASP A 307 -17.19 33.25 3.99
CA ASP A 307 -16.27 34.21 4.53
C ASP A 307 -16.96 35.14 5.54
N ILE A 308 -16.18 35.69 6.46
CA ILE A 308 -16.64 36.75 7.35
C ILE A 308 -15.84 38.03 7.08
N ASN A 309 -16.56 39.16 7.07
CA ASN A 309 -15.99 40.46 6.86
C ASN A 309 -16.55 41.42 7.90
N ASN A 310 -15.88 42.56 8.09
CA ASN A 310 -16.27 43.63 9.00
C ASN A 310 -16.44 43.15 10.44
N VAL A 311 -15.46 42.35 10.89
CA VAL A 311 -15.40 41.81 12.25
C VAL A 311 -14.32 42.49 13.07
N GLY A 312 -14.58 42.63 14.38
CA GLY A 312 -13.61 43.13 15.34
C GLY A 312 -12.53 42.10 15.67
N ALA A 313 -11.60 42.46 16.55
CA ALA A 313 -10.61 41.56 17.07
C ALA A 313 -11.30 40.47 17.90
N GLY A 314 -10.88 39.19 17.70
CA GLY A 314 -11.47 38.07 18.39
C GLY A 314 -11.18 36.73 17.75
N SER A 315 -11.68 35.66 18.34
CA SER A 315 -11.59 34.31 17.81
C SER A 315 -12.91 33.89 17.18
N TYR A 316 -12.86 33.50 15.92
CA TYR A 316 -13.99 33.08 15.11
C TYR A 316 -13.82 31.62 14.70
N THR A 317 -14.74 30.76 15.12
CA THR A 317 -14.72 29.35 14.74
C THR A 317 -15.71 29.15 13.59
N LEU A 318 -15.20 28.63 12.48
CA LEU A 318 -15.99 28.17 11.37
C LEU A 318 -16.26 26.67 11.53
N THR A 319 -17.52 26.28 11.47
CA THR A 319 -17.96 24.90 11.32
C THR A 319 -18.48 24.72 9.89
N VAL A 320 -17.95 23.75 9.19
CA VAL A 320 -18.34 23.38 7.83
C VAL A 320 -19.03 22.03 7.87
N THR A 321 -20.13 21.89 7.14
CA THR A 321 -20.86 20.64 7.00
C THR A 321 -21.03 20.34 5.51
N ASP A 322 -20.75 19.11 5.11
CA ASP A 322 -20.93 18.63 3.73
C ASP A 322 -22.34 18.08 3.47
N SER A 323 -22.57 17.48 2.28
CA SER A 323 -23.89 16.98 1.87
C SER A 323 -24.35 15.73 2.61
N VAL A 324 -23.43 14.99 3.20
CA VAL A 324 -23.70 13.77 3.97
C VAL A 324 -23.61 13.98 5.48
N LEU A 325 -23.60 15.27 5.89
CA LEU A 325 -23.59 15.75 7.28
C LEU A 325 -22.28 15.54 8.04
N CYS A 326 -21.19 15.29 7.35
CA CYS A 326 -19.86 15.31 7.97
C CYS A 326 -19.45 16.73 8.30
N THR A 327 -18.82 16.92 9.45
CA THR A 327 -18.46 18.26 9.95
C THR A 327 -16.97 18.37 10.25
N ALA A 328 -16.44 19.57 9.99
CA ALA A 328 -15.13 19.98 10.47
C ALA A 328 -15.19 21.39 11.02
N SER A 329 -14.30 21.74 11.93
CA SER A 329 -14.25 23.07 12.51
C SER A 329 -12.82 23.58 12.59
N ARG A 330 -12.67 24.90 12.33
CA ARG A 330 -11.39 25.61 12.50
C ARG A 330 -11.61 26.98 13.11
N THR A 331 -10.73 27.35 14.04
CA THR A 331 -10.74 28.65 14.66
C THR A 331 -9.68 29.55 14.01
N PHE A 332 -10.09 30.79 13.73
CA PHE A 332 -9.26 31.87 13.21
C PHE A 332 -9.23 32.98 14.25
N THR A 333 -8.07 33.61 14.46
CA THR A 333 -7.92 34.73 15.40
C THR A 333 -7.60 35.99 14.62
N VAL A 334 -8.53 36.92 14.67
CA VAL A 334 -8.37 38.29 14.14
C VAL A 334 -7.73 39.12 15.23
N ASN A 335 -6.55 39.64 14.98
CA ASN A 335 -5.82 40.49 15.91
C ASN A 335 -6.04 41.96 15.61
N GLN A 336 -5.72 42.84 16.55
CA GLN A 336 -5.66 44.26 16.42
C GLN A 336 -4.33 44.78 16.97
N PRO A 337 -3.86 45.95 16.56
CA PRO A 337 -2.72 46.61 17.20
C PRO A 337 -3.07 47.02 18.63
N ASP A 338 -2.06 47.33 19.44
CA ASP A 338 -2.28 47.93 20.74
C ASP A 338 -2.89 49.34 20.58
N GLU A 339 -3.73 49.74 21.55
CA GLU A 339 -4.38 51.05 21.55
C GLU A 339 -3.36 52.17 21.51
N LEU A 340 -3.45 53.04 20.48
CA LEU A 340 -2.57 54.19 20.38
C LEU A 340 -2.95 55.24 21.44
N GLN A 341 -2.00 55.53 22.33
CA GLN A 341 -2.16 56.47 23.45
C GLN A 341 -1.02 57.48 23.42
N ALA A 342 -1.36 58.74 23.71
CA ALA A 342 -0.39 59.82 23.82
C ALA A 342 -0.69 60.72 25.03
N THR A 343 0.36 61.18 25.69
CA THR A 343 0.23 62.14 26.77
C THR A 343 1.22 63.29 26.58
N ILE A 344 0.75 64.51 26.90
CA ILE A 344 1.58 65.73 26.87
C ILE A 344 1.76 66.29 28.27
N VAL A 345 2.85 66.99 28.48
CA VAL A 345 3.18 67.71 29.70
C VAL A 345 3.75 69.09 29.38
N GLU A 346 3.66 69.97 30.32
CA GLU A 346 4.45 71.22 30.29
C GLU A 346 5.81 70.98 30.90
N THR A 347 6.89 71.17 30.15
CA THR A 347 8.25 70.93 30.60
C THR A 347 8.98 72.20 31.05
N SER A 348 8.53 73.35 30.55
CA SER A 348 8.95 74.66 30.99
C SER A 348 7.79 75.63 30.70
N PRO A 349 7.77 76.86 31.28
CA PRO A 349 6.69 77.81 31.04
C PRO A 349 6.38 77.98 29.56
N PHE A 350 5.13 77.75 29.18
CA PHE A 350 4.62 77.84 27.83
C PHE A 350 5.18 76.82 26.82
N VAL A 351 5.90 75.81 27.25
CA VAL A 351 6.41 74.74 26.38
C VAL A 351 5.72 73.40 26.68
N LEU A 352 4.94 72.99 25.74
CA LEU A 352 4.31 71.64 25.76
C LEU A 352 5.17 70.62 25.03
N GLU A 353 5.27 69.44 25.58
CA GLU A 353 6.06 68.33 25.01
C GLU A 353 5.26 66.99 25.12
N LEU A 354 5.44 66.17 24.12
CA LEU A 354 4.98 64.76 24.15
C LEU A 354 5.75 64.06 25.25
N SER A 355 5.05 63.64 26.33
CA SER A 355 5.63 62.93 27.46
C SER A 355 5.72 61.43 27.24
N SER A 356 4.70 60.83 26.64
CA SER A 356 4.68 59.43 26.31
C SER A 356 3.79 59.15 25.08
N ILE A 357 4.19 58.10 24.37
CA ILE A 357 3.44 57.46 23.32
C ILE A 357 3.51 55.96 23.52
N ALA A 358 2.40 55.26 23.41
CA ALA A 358 2.31 53.81 23.52
C ALA A 358 1.30 53.28 22.50
N GLY A 359 1.48 52.02 22.08
CA GLY A 359 0.59 51.35 21.14
C GLY A 359 0.66 51.90 19.71
N GLY A 360 -0.32 51.57 18.92
CA GLY A 360 -0.34 51.84 17.49
C GLY A 360 0.76 51.15 16.70
N VAL A 361 0.91 51.53 15.44
CA VAL A 361 1.97 51.02 14.55
C VAL A 361 3.04 52.12 14.38
N PRO A 362 4.32 51.87 14.67
CA PRO A 362 5.37 52.89 14.58
C PRO A 362 5.46 53.57 13.20
N SER A 363 5.85 54.79 13.20
CA SER A 363 5.85 55.90 12.26
C SER A 363 4.79 56.91 12.61
N TYR A 364 5.05 57.63 13.71
CA TYR A 364 4.05 58.58 14.23
C TYR A 364 4.25 59.96 13.60
N THR A 365 3.12 60.61 13.28
CA THR A 365 3.07 62.04 12.92
C THR A 365 2.31 62.79 14.01
N TYR A 366 2.65 64.07 14.21
CA TYR A 366 2.24 64.87 15.34
C TYR A 366 1.62 66.19 14.87
N THR A 367 0.42 66.53 15.31
CA THR A 367 -0.25 67.77 14.98
C THR A 367 -0.80 68.40 16.25
N TRP A 368 -0.33 69.63 16.55
CA TRP A 368 -0.84 70.39 17.69
C TRP A 368 -2.09 71.16 17.33
N TYR A 369 -3.02 71.15 18.24
CA TYR A 369 -4.27 71.88 18.12
C TYR A 369 -4.46 72.83 19.31
N GLU A 370 -4.97 74.02 18.99
CA GLU A 370 -5.52 74.99 19.94
C GLU A 370 -7.03 75.12 19.67
N SER A 371 -7.86 74.73 20.61
CA SER A 371 -9.33 74.84 20.49
C SER A 371 -9.84 74.33 19.13
N ASN A 372 -9.36 73.21 18.64
CA ASN A 372 -9.63 72.53 17.35
C ASN A 372 -9.02 73.22 16.11
N THR A 373 -8.15 74.20 16.28
CA THR A 373 -7.38 74.78 15.15
C THR A 373 -5.97 74.20 15.14
N ASN A 374 -5.52 73.72 13.96
CA ASN A 374 -4.12 73.22 13.80
C ASN A 374 -3.19 74.44 13.97
N VAL A 375 -2.24 74.29 14.92
CA VAL A 375 -1.33 75.37 15.27
C VAL A 375 0.18 74.95 15.10
N GLY A 376 0.44 73.67 14.82
CA GLY A 376 1.81 73.24 14.62
C GLY A 376 1.98 71.74 14.46
N SER A 377 3.21 71.27 14.31
CA SER A 377 3.60 69.87 14.20
C SER A 377 4.88 69.57 14.98
N GLY A 378 5.13 68.29 15.25
CA GLY A 378 6.31 67.84 16.00
C GLY A 378 5.98 67.45 17.43
N THR A 379 7.00 67.04 18.18
CA THR A 379 6.86 66.52 19.56
C THR A 379 6.80 67.63 20.63
N THR A 380 7.13 68.89 20.26
CA THR A 380 7.12 70.04 21.15
C THR A 380 6.36 71.19 20.52
N TYR A 381 5.70 71.98 21.36
CA TYR A 381 4.99 73.20 20.92
C TYR A 381 5.16 74.32 21.94
N VAL A 382 5.38 75.54 21.46
CA VAL A 382 5.48 76.73 22.29
C VAL A 382 4.14 77.47 22.25
N VAL A 383 3.49 77.58 23.39
CA VAL A 383 2.18 78.26 23.55
C VAL A 383 2.35 79.72 23.40
N SER A 384 1.55 80.34 22.55
CA SER A 384 1.59 81.82 22.26
C SER A 384 0.31 82.55 22.57
N SER A 385 -0.77 81.83 22.90
CA SER A 385 -2.13 82.44 23.15
C SER A 385 -2.85 81.65 24.23
N ASN A 386 -3.94 82.31 24.76
CA ASN A 386 -4.88 81.60 25.66
C ASN A 386 -5.64 80.56 24.87
N GLY A 387 -5.75 79.39 25.38
CA GLY A 387 -6.46 78.34 24.70
C GLY A 387 -6.31 76.98 25.37
N THR A 388 -7.01 75.99 24.90
CA THR A 388 -6.85 74.59 25.28
C THR A 388 -6.07 73.85 24.20
N TYR A 389 -4.92 73.32 24.56
CA TYR A 389 -3.98 72.64 23.66
C TYR A 389 -4.02 71.14 23.86
N TYR A 390 -4.00 70.42 22.75
CA TYR A 390 -3.79 68.97 22.74
C TYR A 390 -2.97 68.56 21.52
N LEU A 391 -2.38 67.40 21.60
CA LEU A 391 -1.61 66.77 20.52
C LEU A 391 -2.46 65.67 19.88
N GLU A 392 -2.67 65.75 18.58
CA GLU A 392 -3.16 64.63 17.79
C GLU A 392 -1.96 63.84 17.27
N VAL A 393 -2.00 62.55 17.47
CA VAL A 393 -0.98 61.63 16.98
C VAL A 393 -1.61 60.67 16.00
N THR A 394 -1.02 60.56 14.81
CA THR A 394 -1.41 59.59 13.79
C THR A 394 -0.29 58.58 13.62
N ASP A 395 -0.60 57.31 13.66
CA ASP A 395 0.36 56.21 13.52
C ASP A 395 0.60 55.80 12.04
N GLY A 396 1.42 54.76 11.81
CA GLY A 396 1.79 54.24 10.49
C GLY A 396 0.61 53.60 9.73
N ASN A 397 -0.47 53.21 10.40
CA ASN A 397 -1.71 52.70 9.80
C ASN A 397 -2.76 53.81 9.61
N ASN A 398 -2.43 55.07 9.89
CA ASN A 398 -3.34 56.20 9.92
C ASN A 398 -4.37 56.18 11.07
N CYS A 399 -4.11 55.42 12.13
CA CYS A 399 -4.93 55.47 13.34
C CYS A 399 -4.60 56.74 14.12
N VAL A 400 -5.64 57.41 14.61
CA VAL A 400 -5.51 58.72 15.25
C VAL A 400 -5.91 58.64 16.71
N THR A 401 -5.12 59.25 17.59
CA THR A 401 -5.47 59.48 18.98
C THR A 401 -5.18 60.93 19.39
N THR A 402 -5.89 61.40 20.39
CA THR A 402 -5.63 62.69 20.99
C THR A 402 -5.06 62.54 22.39
N SER A 403 -4.09 63.37 22.73
CA SER A 403 -3.52 63.42 24.09
C SER A 403 -4.52 63.98 25.12
N ASN A 404 -4.12 63.99 26.35
CA ASN A 404 -4.71 64.89 27.37
C ASN A 404 -4.58 66.32 26.91
N SER A 405 -5.45 67.20 27.37
CA SER A 405 -5.45 68.63 27.08
C SER A 405 -4.87 69.47 28.22
N ILE A 406 -4.17 70.55 27.89
CA ILE A 406 -3.67 71.55 28.83
C ILE A 406 -4.25 72.92 28.46
N THR A 407 -4.82 73.60 29.41
CA THR A 407 -5.48 74.90 29.18
C THR A 407 -4.65 76.04 29.77
N TYR A 408 -4.35 77.00 28.94
CA TYR A 408 -3.68 78.20 29.35
C TYR A 408 -4.71 79.39 29.39
N ASN A 409 -4.77 80.03 30.56
CA ASN A 409 -5.52 81.24 30.79
C ASN A 409 -4.51 82.24 31.32
N VAL A 410 -3.95 83.07 30.39
CA VAL A 410 -3.13 84.16 30.82
C VAL A 410 -4.05 85.34 31.19
N ALA A 411 -4.24 85.47 32.47
CA ALA A 411 -4.97 86.63 33.00
C ALA A 411 -4.09 87.86 32.77
N GLY A 412 -4.42 88.64 31.77
CA GLY A 412 -3.86 89.96 31.63
C GLY A 412 -4.49 90.88 32.66
N ILE A 413 -3.68 91.52 33.47
CA ILE A 413 -4.11 92.67 34.23
C ILE A 413 -3.88 93.85 33.34
N GLU A 414 -4.96 94.43 32.80
CA GLU A 414 -4.88 95.76 32.14
C GLU A 414 -4.81 96.84 33.20
N ASP A 415 -3.74 97.60 33.23
CA ASP A 415 -3.70 98.81 34.02
C ASP A 415 -4.46 99.91 33.34
N ALA A 416 -4.76 101.02 34.05
CA ALA A 416 -5.53 102.10 33.55
C ALA A 416 -4.89 102.89 32.36
N GLU A 417 -3.62 102.48 31.94
CA GLU A 417 -2.89 103.05 30.80
C GLU A 417 -2.71 102.03 29.65
N GLY A 418 -3.33 100.80 29.69
CA GLY A 418 -3.32 99.88 28.58
C GLY A 418 -2.00 99.00 28.48
N VAL A 419 -1.22 98.92 29.52
CA VAL A 419 0.00 98.07 29.60
C VAL A 419 -0.38 96.74 30.22
N GLY A 420 -0.40 95.68 29.48
CA GLY A 420 -0.72 94.35 29.96
C GLY A 420 0.33 93.80 30.92
N LEU A 421 -0.11 93.24 32.09
CA LEU A 421 0.69 92.56 33.02
C LEU A 421 0.64 91.06 32.72
N LEU A 422 1.79 90.43 32.48
CA LEU A 422 1.91 88.97 32.32
C LEU A 422 2.23 88.34 33.62
N VAL A 423 1.32 87.44 34.06
CA VAL A 423 1.53 86.59 35.24
C VAL A 423 1.70 85.14 34.81
N TYR A 424 2.82 84.52 35.14
CA TYR A 424 3.08 83.14 34.79
C TYR A 424 3.80 82.43 35.97
N PRO A 425 3.66 81.12 36.11
CA PRO A 425 2.74 80.24 35.36
C PRO A 425 1.29 80.50 35.79
N ASN A 426 0.33 80.21 34.91
CA ASN A 426 -1.06 80.34 35.26
C ASN A 426 -1.83 79.04 34.91
N PRO A 427 -2.43 78.32 35.91
CA PRO A 427 -2.42 78.71 37.35
C PRO A 427 -1.08 78.45 38.03
N PHE A 428 -0.64 79.39 38.86
CA PHE A 428 0.55 79.19 39.71
C PHE A 428 0.15 78.38 40.95
N ARG A 429 1.09 77.57 41.50
CA ARG A 429 0.85 76.74 42.72
C ARG A 429 1.43 77.43 43.95
N ASP A 430 2.66 77.84 43.91
CA ASP A 430 3.38 78.36 45.09
C ASP A 430 3.95 79.77 44.86
N GLU A 431 4.41 80.13 43.66
CA GLU A 431 4.95 81.44 43.35
C GLU A 431 4.50 81.85 41.98
N ALA A 432 4.26 83.16 41.75
CA ALA A 432 4.09 83.78 40.49
C ALA A 432 5.09 84.94 40.30
N THR A 433 5.74 84.97 39.14
CA THR A 433 6.62 86.09 38.80
C THR A 433 5.79 87.21 38.05
N ILE A 434 5.91 88.39 38.55
CA ILE A 434 5.24 89.54 37.95
C ILE A 434 6.37 90.42 37.35
N GLU A 435 6.38 90.55 36.02
CA GLU A 435 7.26 91.51 35.29
C GLU A 435 6.53 92.76 34.85
N PHE A 436 7.09 93.88 35.24
CA PHE A 436 6.61 95.17 34.80
C PHE A 436 7.56 95.76 33.73
N GLY A 437 7.09 96.17 32.64
CA GLY A 437 7.87 96.85 31.56
C GLY A 437 8.42 98.23 31.93
N TYR A 438 8.16 98.67 33.17
CA TYR A 438 8.62 99.99 33.69
C TYR A 438 8.70 99.96 35.24
N THR A 439 9.34 100.89 35.86
CA THR A 439 9.44 100.99 37.34
C THR A 439 8.13 101.37 37.97
N VAL A 440 7.53 100.59 38.85
CA VAL A 440 6.28 100.81 39.56
C VAL A 440 6.60 101.19 41.02
N ASP A 441 5.88 102.21 41.51
CA ASP A 441 5.93 102.49 42.97
C ASP A 441 5.09 101.43 43.72
N LEU A 442 5.77 100.50 44.43
CA LEU A 442 5.16 99.38 45.11
C LEU A 442 4.37 99.74 46.37
N SER A 443 4.24 100.97 46.75
CA SER A 443 3.51 101.42 47.95
C SER A 443 1.98 101.24 47.91
N LEU A 444 1.42 100.76 46.78
CA LEU A 444 -0.02 100.63 46.51
C LEU A 444 -0.51 99.20 46.14
N ILE A 445 0.33 98.15 46.11
CA ILE A 445 -0.10 96.81 45.74
C ILE A 445 -0.40 95.96 46.96
N HIS A 446 -1.69 95.86 47.33
CA HIS A 446 -2.19 94.85 48.24
C HIS A 446 -2.67 93.64 47.41
N ILE A 447 -1.94 92.57 47.46
CA ILE A 447 -2.42 91.29 46.85
C ILE A 447 -3.00 90.43 47.96
#